data_081b021a29e9517b082ad2cc1f972f13
#
_entry.id   081b021a29e9517b082ad2cc1f972f13
#
_cell.length_a   1.000
_cell.length_b   1.000
_cell.length_c   1.000
_cell.angle_alpha   90.00
_cell.angle_beta   90.00
_cell.angle_gamma   90.00
#
_symmetry.space_group_name_H-M   'P 1'
#
loop_
_entity.id
_entity.type
_entity.pdbx_description
1 polymer ?
#
loop_
_entity_poly.entity_id
_entity_poly.type
_entity_poly.pdbx_seq_one_letter_code
_entity_poly.pdbx_strand_id
1 'polypeptide(L)'
;MKSRPAETAAVSKPKVSVRHLCKTYQGRNRSEITVFNEINLDVNPEEFVCIVGPSGCGKTTFIKIIDGLVPATSGSVYVNGSEVTEPDFDRAFVFQADSLYPWRTILDNVAFGLEIKGVDRKERYPRARELIKRVGLSRFESHYPHELSGGMRQRVNLARALAVDPEIILMDEPFASLDAQTREVMQQELLNVWSSSRKTVLFITHQIDEAIYLADRVIVFSARPSTIKAEIRVEIPRPRRLSVKRSPKFLEYVGAIWNLIESDIFESVSISE
;
A
#
# COMPACT_ATOMS: atom_id res chain seq x y z
N MET A 1 -41.42 -6.64 29.15
CA MET A 1 -40.51 -6.31 28.06
C MET A 1 -39.08 -6.51 28.57
N LYS A 2 -38.44 -7.61 28.20
CA LYS A 2 -37.02 -7.89 28.59
C LYS A 2 -36.13 -7.27 27.52
N SER A 3 -35.32 -6.28 27.91
CA SER A 3 -34.29 -5.68 27.10
C SER A 3 -33.22 -6.73 26.74
N ARG A 4 -33.03 -7.00 25.44
CA ARG A 4 -31.87 -7.75 24.92
C ARG A 4 -30.58 -6.97 25.24
N PRO A 5 -29.55 -7.61 25.78
CA PRO A 5 -28.24 -6.96 25.87
C PRO A 5 -27.68 -6.74 24.48
N ALA A 6 -27.05 -5.59 24.28
CA ALA A 6 -26.34 -5.25 23.06
C ALA A 6 -25.25 -6.31 22.83
N GLU A 7 -25.28 -6.95 21.68
CA GLU A 7 -24.20 -7.81 21.19
C GLU A 7 -22.92 -6.98 21.12
N THR A 8 -21.99 -7.29 22.00
CA THR A 8 -20.60 -6.81 21.92
C THR A 8 -20.02 -7.35 20.61
N ALA A 9 -19.82 -6.49 19.62
CA ALA A 9 -19.15 -6.84 18.37
C ALA A 9 -17.81 -7.49 18.74
N ALA A 10 -17.62 -8.74 18.35
CA ALA A 10 -16.38 -9.46 18.54
C ALA A 10 -15.26 -8.66 17.86
N VAL A 11 -14.30 -8.16 18.62
CA VAL A 11 -13.12 -7.47 18.10
C VAL A 11 -12.37 -8.50 17.24
N SER A 12 -12.49 -8.39 15.93
CA SER A 12 -11.75 -9.24 14.99
C SER A 12 -10.24 -9.05 15.24
N LYS A 13 -9.47 -10.14 15.30
CA LYS A 13 -8.02 -10.04 15.43
C LYS A 13 -7.48 -9.22 14.24
N PRO A 14 -6.58 -8.27 14.49
CA PRO A 14 -6.01 -7.47 13.40
C PRO A 14 -5.26 -8.37 12.41
N LYS A 15 -5.32 -8.01 11.11
CA LYS A 15 -4.59 -8.69 10.04
C LYS A 15 -3.09 -8.40 10.13
N VAL A 16 -2.75 -7.13 10.38
CA VAL A 16 -1.38 -6.68 10.66
C VAL A 16 -1.39 -6.00 12.03
N SER A 17 -0.41 -6.31 12.85
CA SER A 17 -0.25 -5.72 14.18
C SER A 17 1.21 -5.28 14.35
N VAL A 18 1.42 -3.99 14.55
CA VAL A 18 2.73 -3.38 14.79
C VAL A 18 2.81 -2.95 16.24
N ARG A 19 3.87 -3.35 16.95
CA ARG A 19 4.05 -3.10 18.38
C ARG A 19 5.40 -2.49 18.68
N HIS A 20 5.40 -1.27 19.26
CA HIS A 20 6.58 -0.51 19.70
C HIS A 20 7.71 -0.50 18.65
N LEU A 21 7.32 -0.37 17.36
CA LEU A 21 8.25 -0.50 16.26
C LEU A 21 9.19 0.71 16.19
N CYS A 22 10.49 0.44 16.26
CA CYS A 22 11.54 1.43 16.12
C CYS A 22 12.47 1.06 14.96
N LYS A 23 12.99 2.08 14.27
CA LYS A 23 14.02 1.91 13.25
C LYS A 23 15.06 3.00 13.30
N THR A 24 16.32 2.59 13.46
CA THR A 24 17.50 3.46 13.40
C THR A 24 18.49 2.88 12.39
N TYR A 25 19.09 3.75 11.59
CA TYR A 25 20.19 3.42 10.69
C TYR A 25 21.49 4.04 11.19
N GLN A 26 22.60 3.35 11.00
CA GLN A 26 23.94 3.92 11.23
C GLN A 26 24.39 4.69 9.99
N GLY A 27 24.62 5.99 10.13
CA GLY A 27 25.18 6.86 9.10
C GLY A 27 26.68 6.66 8.92
N ARG A 28 27.25 7.27 7.85
CA ARG A 28 28.68 7.12 7.47
C ARG A 28 29.67 7.54 8.58
N ASN A 29 29.32 8.45 9.47
CA ASN A 29 30.19 9.00 10.54
C ASN A 29 29.81 8.47 11.92
N ARG A 30 29.25 7.24 12.04
CA ARG A 30 28.69 6.68 13.29
C ARG A 30 27.54 7.50 13.88
N SER A 31 27.00 8.46 13.12
CA SER A 31 25.77 9.16 13.52
C SER A 31 24.59 8.19 13.40
N GLU A 32 23.75 8.17 14.42
CA GLU A 32 22.52 7.40 14.37
C GLU A 32 21.40 8.25 13.77
N ILE A 33 20.69 7.69 12.80
CA ILE A 33 19.53 8.32 12.16
C ILE A 33 18.30 7.51 12.57
N THR A 34 17.56 8.01 13.55
CA THR A 34 16.28 7.42 13.94
C THR A 34 15.21 7.81 12.93
N VAL A 35 14.66 6.81 12.27
CA VAL A 35 13.61 6.99 11.25
C VAL A 35 12.27 7.16 11.92
N PHE A 36 11.91 6.25 12.81
CA PHE A 36 10.70 6.33 13.63
C PHE A 36 10.91 5.65 14.98
N ASN A 37 10.10 6.06 15.94
CA ASN A 37 10.16 5.60 17.30
C ASN A 37 8.76 5.22 17.79
N GLU A 38 8.64 4.02 18.37
CA GLU A 38 7.44 3.51 19.02
C GLU A 38 6.15 3.55 18.17
N ILE A 39 6.24 3.18 16.89
CA ILE A 39 5.04 3.06 16.06
C ILE A 39 4.20 1.86 16.53
N ASN A 40 2.94 2.13 16.83
CA ASN A 40 1.92 1.12 17.12
C ASN A 40 0.77 1.27 16.12
N LEU A 41 0.38 0.19 15.44
CA LEU A 41 -0.69 0.21 14.44
C LEU A 41 -1.35 -1.16 14.33
N ASP A 42 -2.67 -1.19 14.32
CA ASP A 42 -3.46 -2.35 13.95
C ASP A 42 -4.17 -2.10 12.62
N VAL A 43 -4.11 -3.06 11.71
CA VAL A 43 -4.85 -3.05 10.43
C VAL A 43 -5.80 -4.24 10.40
N ASN A 44 -7.06 -3.97 10.14
CA ASN A 44 -8.09 -5.01 10.13
C ASN A 44 -8.08 -5.82 8.82
N PRO A 45 -8.62 -7.05 8.82
CA PRO A 45 -8.87 -7.78 7.59
C PRO A 45 -9.70 -6.95 6.60
N GLU A 46 -9.35 -7.04 5.31
CA GLU A 46 -10.04 -6.38 4.20
C GLU A 46 -10.05 -4.83 4.27
N GLU A 47 -9.27 -4.24 5.16
CA GLU A 47 -9.16 -2.79 5.30
C GLU A 47 -8.17 -2.22 4.26
N PHE A 48 -8.56 -1.10 3.65
CA PHE A 48 -7.66 -0.30 2.80
C PHE A 48 -7.10 0.87 3.63
N VAL A 49 -5.86 0.77 4.05
CA VAL A 49 -5.17 1.78 4.86
C VAL A 49 -4.18 2.56 3.99
N CYS A 50 -4.31 3.88 3.95
CA CYS A 50 -3.31 4.75 3.34
C CYS A 50 -2.41 5.38 4.41
N ILE A 51 -1.13 5.52 4.10
CA ILE A 51 -0.14 6.17 4.95
C ILE A 51 0.37 7.41 4.22
N VAL A 52 0.18 8.58 4.84
CA VAL A 52 0.65 9.87 4.33
C VAL A 52 1.61 10.51 5.32
N GLY A 53 2.40 11.48 4.86
CA GLY A 53 3.34 12.23 5.69
C GLY A 53 4.47 12.83 4.85
N PRO A 54 5.34 13.67 5.45
CA PRO A 54 6.41 14.37 4.74
C PRO A 54 7.34 13.42 3.98
N SER A 55 8.04 13.97 2.98
CA SER A 55 9.06 13.21 2.27
C SER A 55 10.18 12.79 3.22
N GLY A 56 10.68 11.58 3.06
CA GLY A 56 11.75 11.07 3.91
C GLY A 56 11.37 10.69 5.34
N CYS A 57 10.12 10.80 5.79
CA CYS A 57 9.73 10.44 7.16
C CYS A 57 9.81 8.94 7.47
N GLY A 58 9.99 8.06 6.48
CA GLY A 58 10.19 6.62 6.71
C GLY A 58 9.06 5.70 6.28
N LYS A 59 8.05 6.19 5.56
CA LYS A 59 6.91 5.38 5.08
C LYS A 59 7.34 4.12 4.32
N THR A 60 8.23 4.28 3.36
CA THR A 60 8.82 3.15 2.61
C THR A 60 9.54 2.16 3.52
N THR A 61 10.30 2.64 4.52
CA THR A 61 10.96 1.78 5.51
C THR A 61 9.94 1.01 6.33
N PHE A 62 8.86 1.67 6.74
CA PHE A 62 7.79 1.08 7.53
C PHE A 62 7.13 -0.10 6.81
N ILE A 63 6.69 0.06 5.57
CA ILE A 63 6.07 -1.08 4.87
C ILE A 63 7.07 -2.16 4.46
N LYS A 64 8.37 -1.82 4.24
CA LYS A 64 9.41 -2.83 4.02
C LYS A 64 9.67 -3.68 5.27
N ILE A 65 9.49 -3.13 6.47
CA ILE A 65 9.57 -3.92 7.71
C ILE A 65 8.33 -4.82 7.82
N ILE A 66 7.13 -4.33 7.47
CA ILE A 66 5.92 -5.16 7.47
C ILE A 66 6.05 -6.31 6.45
N ASP A 67 6.74 -6.09 5.34
CA ASP A 67 7.01 -7.16 4.36
C ASP A 67 8.08 -8.15 4.82
N GLY A 68 8.94 -7.78 5.77
CA GLY A 68 10.09 -8.57 6.19
C GLY A 68 11.36 -8.32 5.37
N LEU A 69 11.34 -7.35 4.44
CA LEU A 69 12.51 -6.97 3.62
C LEU A 69 13.58 -6.22 4.41
N VAL A 70 13.21 -5.55 5.49
CA VAL A 70 14.10 -4.77 6.35
C VAL A 70 13.81 -5.13 7.79
N PRO A 71 14.82 -5.53 8.60
CA PRO A 71 14.60 -5.81 10.02
C PRO A 71 14.31 -4.52 10.81
N ALA A 72 13.45 -4.61 11.82
CA ALA A 72 13.30 -3.58 12.83
C ALA A 72 14.58 -3.42 13.67
N THR A 73 14.76 -2.25 14.30
CA THR A 73 15.80 -2.10 15.34
C THR A 73 15.28 -2.62 16.66
N SER A 74 14.01 -2.38 16.99
CA SER A 74 13.29 -2.98 18.12
C SER A 74 11.78 -2.96 17.84
N GLY A 75 11.01 -3.62 18.68
CA GLY A 75 9.59 -3.85 18.45
C GLY A 75 9.34 -4.99 17.49
N SER A 76 8.08 -5.30 17.22
CA SER A 76 7.69 -6.46 16.40
C SER A 76 6.51 -6.14 15.49
N VAL A 77 6.46 -6.85 14.38
CA VAL A 77 5.33 -6.86 13.44
C VAL A 77 4.74 -8.26 13.38
N TYR A 78 3.44 -8.35 13.43
CA TYR A 78 2.71 -9.62 13.33
C TYR A 78 1.74 -9.57 12.14
N VAL A 79 1.69 -10.65 11.39
CA VAL A 79 0.70 -10.90 10.33
C VAL A 79 -0.06 -12.17 10.68
N ASN A 80 -1.38 -12.09 10.73
CA ASN A 80 -2.23 -13.21 11.19
C ASN A 80 -1.84 -13.74 12.59
N GLY A 81 -1.21 -12.92 13.42
CA GLY A 81 -0.70 -13.32 14.75
C GLY A 81 0.66 -14.00 14.74
N SER A 82 1.28 -14.22 13.59
CA SER A 82 2.65 -14.73 13.44
C SER A 82 3.64 -13.57 13.27
N GLU A 83 4.77 -13.63 13.98
CA GLU A 83 5.80 -12.59 13.88
C GLU A 83 6.48 -12.61 12.49
N VAL A 84 6.66 -11.42 11.91
CA VAL A 84 7.31 -11.24 10.60
C VAL A 84 8.82 -11.16 10.80
N THR A 85 9.55 -12.14 10.25
CA THR A 85 11.02 -12.20 10.26
C THR A 85 11.63 -12.13 8.87
N GLU A 86 10.86 -12.51 7.85
CA GLU A 86 11.28 -12.57 6.44
C GLU A 86 10.07 -12.36 5.51
N PRO A 87 10.29 -12.08 4.22
CA PRO A 87 9.21 -12.04 3.22
C PRO A 87 8.51 -13.40 3.07
N ASP A 88 7.18 -13.37 2.87
CA ASP A 88 6.39 -14.56 2.65
C ASP A 88 5.32 -14.31 1.56
N PHE A 89 4.75 -15.37 1.01
CA PHE A 89 3.72 -15.32 -0.04
C PHE A 89 2.34 -14.84 0.45
N ASP A 90 2.15 -14.69 1.76
CA ASP A 90 0.93 -14.08 2.32
C ASP A 90 0.88 -12.57 2.08
N ARG A 91 2.03 -11.95 1.72
CA ARG A 91 2.19 -10.55 1.38
C ARG A 91 2.73 -10.37 -0.03
N ALA A 92 2.24 -9.37 -0.75
CA ALA A 92 2.79 -8.96 -2.02
C ALA A 92 3.18 -7.48 -1.99
N PHE A 93 4.38 -7.17 -2.48
CA PHE A 93 4.92 -5.82 -2.50
C PHE A 93 4.88 -5.23 -3.92
N VAL A 94 4.29 -4.04 -4.06
CA VAL A 94 4.30 -3.22 -5.27
C VAL A 94 5.23 -2.04 -5.04
N PHE A 95 6.38 -2.04 -5.71
CA PHE A 95 7.41 -1.01 -5.56
C PHE A 95 7.04 0.27 -6.33
N GLN A 96 7.59 1.40 -5.88
CA GLN A 96 7.48 2.70 -6.55
C GLN A 96 8.08 2.67 -7.96
N ALA A 97 9.27 2.10 -8.08
CA ALA A 97 9.91 1.90 -9.39
C ALA A 97 9.31 0.72 -10.13
N ASP A 98 9.31 0.80 -11.45
CA ASP A 98 8.97 -0.33 -12.31
C ASP A 98 9.92 -1.51 -12.02
N SER A 99 9.36 -2.59 -11.52
CA SER A 99 10.10 -3.78 -11.10
C SER A 99 9.82 -5.00 -11.99
N LEU A 100 9.26 -4.76 -13.19
CA LEU A 100 9.05 -5.83 -14.17
C LEU A 100 10.38 -6.35 -14.71
N TYR A 101 10.46 -7.64 -14.92
CA TYR A 101 11.63 -8.28 -15.55
C TYR A 101 11.67 -7.91 -17.05
N PRO A 102 12.62 -7.11 -17.53
CA PRO A 102 12.61 -6.58 -18.90
C PRO A 102 12.82 -7.65 -19.97
N TRP A 103 13.40 -8.80 -19.61
CA TRP A 103 13.61 -9.96 -20.48
C TRP A 103 12.47 -10.98 -20.48
N ARG A 104 11.40 -10.75 -19.69
CA ARG A 104 10.20 -11.60 -19.65
C ARG A 104 9.04 -10.89 -20.32
N THR A 105 8.18 -11.67 -20.96
CA THR A 105 6.89 -11.17 -21.48
C THR A 105 6.00 -10.72 -20.33
N ILE A 106 4.92 -10.02 -20.65
CA ILE A 106 3.92 -9.62 -19.66
C ILE A 106 3.28 -10.84 -18.99
N LEU A 107 2.97 -11.88 -19.78
CA LEU A 107 2.43 -13.14 -19.25
C LEU A 107 3.42 -13.79 -18.27
N ASP A 108 4.71 -13.86 -18.63
CA ASP A 108 5.74 -14.44 -17.79
C ASP A 108 6.01 -13.61 -16.53
N ASN A 109 5.93 -12.28 -16.63
CA ASN A 109 6.02 -11.39 -15.47
C ASN A 109 4.91 -11.65 -14.46
N VAL A 110 3.65 -11.74 -14.92
CA VAL A 110 2.50 -11.99 -14.04
C VAL A 110 2.55 -13.41 -13.47
N ALA A 111 2.97 -14.41 -14.27
CA ALA A 111 3.07 -15.80 -13.83
C ALA A 111 4.26 -16.07 -12.90
N PHE A 112 5.23 -15.14 -12.76
CA PHE A 112 6.50 -15.38 -12.08
C PHE A 112 6.34 -15.82 -10.62
N GLY A 113 5.51 -15.14 -9.84
CA GLY A 113 5.28 -15.51 -8.43
C GLY A 113 4.71 -16.93 -8.28
N LEU A 114 3.84 -17.35 -9.21
CA LEU A 114 3.32 -18.72 -9.26
C LEU A 114 4.40 -19.72 -9.66
N GLU A 115 5.33 -19.31 -10.53
CA GLU A 115 6.51 -20.12 -10.90
C GLU A 115 7.38 -20.42 -9.68
N ILE A 116 7.67 -19.40 -8.86
CA ILE A 116 8.43 -19.54 -7.62
C ILE A 116 7.70 -20.43 -6.60
N LYS A 117 6.37 -20.38 -6.56
CA LYS A 117 5.53 -21.30 -5.75
C LYS A 117 5.54 -22.74 -6.29
N GLY A 118 6.21 -23.04 -7.41
CA GLY A 118 6.23 -24.37 -8.02
C GLY A 118 4.94 -24.76 -8.74
N VAL A 119 4.05 -23.81 -9.03
CA VAL A 119 2.80 -24.09 -9.76
C VAL A 119 3.11 -24.46 -11.21
N ASP A 120 2.55 -25.57 -11.70
CA ASP A 120 2.77 -26.06 -13.07
C ASP A 120 2.36 -25.01 -14.12
N ARG A 121 3.08 -25.01 -15.25
CA ARG A 121 2.84 -24.07 -16.36
C ARG A 121 1.41 -24.12 -16.90
N LYS A 122 0.82 -25.32 -16.94
CA LYS A 122 -0.56 -25.53 -17.42
C LYS A 122 -1.60 -24.87 -16.51
N GLU A 123 -1.27 -24.65 -15.24
CA GLU A 123 -2.14 -24.00 -14.25
C GLU A 123 -1.82 -22.51 -14.09
N ARG A 124 -0.55 -22.13 -13.99
CA ARG A 124 -0.15 -20.74 -13.73
C ARG A 124 -0.46 -19.77 -14.88
N TYR A 125 -0.35 -20.22 -16.15
CA TYR A 125 -0.64 -19.36 -17.31
C TYR A 125 -2.11 -19.00 -17.46
N PRO A 126 -3.08 -19.90 -17.33
CA PRO A 126 -4.49 -19.53 -17.28
C PRO A 126 -4.82 -18.53 -16.18
N ARG A 127 -4.27 -18.69 -14.97
CA ARG A 127 -4.44 -17.74 -13.86
C ARG A 127 -3.84 -16.37 -14.19
N ALA A 128 -2.63 -16.32 -14.73
CA ALA A 128 -1.98 -15.09 -15.15
C ALA A 128 -2.79 -14.36 -16.25
N ARG A 129 -3.31 -15.08 -17.25
CA ARG A 129 -4.17 -14.51 -18.29
C ARG A 129 -5.46 -13.90 -17.74
N GLU A 130 -6.08 -14.55 -16.78
CA GLU A 130 -7.27 -14.01 -16.13
C GLU A 130 -6.97 -12.66 -15.46
N LEU A 131 -5.85 -12.55 -14.74
CA LEU A 131 -5.44 -11.31 -14.09
C LEU A 131 -5.07 -10.22 -15.12
N ILE A 132 -4.34 -10.58 -16.18
CA ILE A 132 -4.05 -9.66 -17.29
C ILE A 132 -5.34 -9.14 -17.92
N LYS A 133 -6.35 -9.99 -18.07
CA LYS A 133 -7.67 -9.60 -18.56
C LYS A 133 -8.37 -8.64 -17.60
N ARG A 134 -8.32 -8.90 -16.28
CA ARG A 134 -8.92 -8.04 -15.26
C ARG A 134 -8.32 -6.62 -15.25
N VAL A 135 -7.03 -6.49 -15.56
CA VAL A 135 -6.37 -5.18 -15.67
C VAL A 135 -6.41 -4.59 -17.10
N GLY A 136 -7.21 -5.17 -18.01
CA GLY A 136 -7.47 -4.65 -19.36
C GLY A 136 -6.33 -4.79 -20.35
N LEU A 137 -5.43 -5.75 -20.16
CA LEU A 137 -4.21 -5.94 -20.96
C LEU A 137 -4.16 -7.23 -21.80
N SER A 138 -5.30 -7.86 -22.10
CA SER A 138 -5.37 -9.15 -22.82
C SER A 138 -4.63 -9.18 -24.17
N ARG A 139 -4.47 -8.03 -24.85
CA ARG A 139 -3.79 -7.96 -26.15
C ARG A 139 -2.27 -7.83 -26.03
N PHE A 140 -1.75 -7.70 -24.80
CA PHE A 140 -0.34 -7.40 -24.54
C PHE A 140 0.41 -8.54 -23.84
N GLU A 141 -0.17 -9.75 -23.78
CA GLU A 141 0.39 -10.92 -23.07
C GLU A 141 1.81 -11.28 -23.54
N SER A 142 2.05 -11.19 -24.84
CA SER A 142 3.33 -11.52 -25.48
C SER A 142 4.30 -10.35 -25.58
N HIS A 143 3.91 -9.14 -25.18
CA HIS A 143 4.77 -7.97 -25.22
C HIS A 143 5.76 -7.98 -24.05
N TYR A 144 6.82 -7.19 -24.20
CA TYR A 144 7.81 -6.94 -23.15
C TYR A 144 7.53 -5.61 -22.44
N PRO A 145 8.04 -5.40 -21.21
CA PRO A 145 7.79 -4.17 -20.44
C PRO A 145 8.12 -2.87 -21.18
N HIS A 146 9.20 -2.85 -21.98
CA HIS A 146 9.62 -1.67 -22.73
C HIS A 146 8.65 -1.26 -23.86
N GLU A 147 7.76 -2.15 -24.27
CA GLU A 147 6.74 -1.89 -25.30
C GLU A 147 5.46 -1.26 -24.70
N LEU A 148 5.38 -1.14 -23.37
CA LEU A 148 4.19 -0.66 -22.64
C LEU A 148 4.37 0.79 -22.16
N SER A 149 3.24 1.53 -22.08
CA SER A 149 3.20 2.80 -21.36
C SER A 149 3.41 2.62 -19.85
N GLY A 150 3.76 3.69 -19.13
CA GLY A 150 3.95 3.66 -17.68
C GLY A 150 2.70 3.13 -16.94
N GLY A 151 1.51 3.60 -17.30
CA GLY A 151 0.25 3.12 -16.72
C GLY A 151 -0.02 1.64 -17.02
N MET A 152 0.32 1.15 -18.22
CA MET A 152 0.19 -0.27 -18.55
C MET A 152 1.16 -1.11 -17.71
N ARG A 153 2.41 -0.67 -17.50
CA ARG A 153 3.36 -1.38 -16.63
C ARG A 153 2.87 -1.45 -15.19
N GLN A 154 2.26 -0.38 -14.66
CA GLN A 154 1.67 -0.42 -13.32
C GLN A 154 0.50 -1.41 -13.20
N ARG A 155 -0.33 -1.53 -14.23
CA ARG A 155 -1.37 -2.58 -14.28
C ARG A 155 -0.78 -3.98 -14.26
N VAL A 156 0.35 -4.20 -14.97
CA VAL A 156 1.07 -5.48 -14.93
C VAL A 156 1.64 -5.75 -13.53
N ASN A 157 2.24 -4.73 -12.87
CA ASN A 157 2.73 -4.86 -11.50
C ASN A 157 1.61 -5.26 -10.52
N LEU A 158 0.43 -4.65 -10.66
CA LEU A 158 -0.75 -5.02 -9.86
C LEU A 158 -1.19 -6.45 -10.15
N ALA A 159 -1.29 -6.85 -11.42
CA ALA A 159 -1.66 -8.21 -11.81
C ALA A 159 -0.64 -9.24 -11.26
N ARG A 160 0.67 -8.93 -11.32
CA ARG A 160 1.74 -9.77 -10.77
C ARG A 160 1.62 -9.94 -9.26
N ALA A 161 1.35 -8.85 -8.53
CA ALA A 161 1.15 -8.90 -7.09
C ALA A 161 -0.05 -9.76 -6.70
N LEU A 162 -1.15 -9.65 -7.45
CA LEU A 162 -2.36 -10.44 -7.22
C LEU A 162 -2.22 -11.92 -7.61
N ALA A 163 -1.27 -12.27 -8.49
CA ALA A 163 -1.14 -13.63 -9.04
C ALA A 163 -0.84 -14.68 -7.97
N VAL A 164 -0.08 -14.31 -6.94
CA VAL A 164 0.25 -15.21 -5.82
C VAL A 164 -0.89 -15.37 -4.81
N ASP A 165 -2.02 -14.69 -5.04
CA ASP A 165 -3.19 -14.64 -4.16
C ASP A 165 -2.82 -14.24 -2.71
N PRO A 166 -2.15 -13.09 -2.52
CA PRO A 166 -1.72 -12.67 -1.21
C PRO A 166 -2.91 -12.28 -0.33
N GLU A 167 -2.73 -12.31 0.97
CA GLU A 167 -3.72 -11.82 1.93
C GLU A 167 -3.58 -10.31 2.16
N ILE A 168 -2.34 -9.79 2.00
CA ILE A 168 -1.97 -8.39 2.18
C ILE A 168 -1.25 -7.87 0.94
N ILE A 169 -1.60 -6.66 0.51
CA ILE A 169 -0.90 -5.96 -0.57
C ILE A 169 -0.26 -4.70 0.00
N LEU A 170 1.05 -4.61 -0.12
CA LEU A 170 1.86 -3.48 0.31
C LEU A 170 2.25 -2.66 -0.91
N MET A 171 1.89 -1.39 -0.95
CA MET A 171 2.12 -0.51 -2.11
C MET A 171 2.90 0.73 -1.70
N ASP A 172 4.07 0.94 -2.32
CA ASP A 172 4.93 2.09 -2.07
C ASP A 172 4.84 3.08 -3.23
N GLU A 173 4.02 4.11 -3.09
CA GLU A 173 3.80 5.17 -4.09
C GLU A 173 3.61 4.65 -5.54
N PRO A 174 2.73 3.68 -5.78
CA PRO A 174 2.69 2.96 -7.05
C PRO A 174 2.32 3.84 -8.25
N PHE A 175 1.72 5.01 -8.02
CA PHE A 175 1.25 5.92 -9.07
C PHE A 175 2.06 7.22 -9.17
N ALA A 176 3.19 7.34 -8.44
CA ALA A 176 3.96 8.58 -8.40
C ALA A 176 4.52 9.01 -9.76
N SER A 177 4.88 8.06 -10.63
CA SER A 177 5.44 8.33 -11.95
C SER A 177 4.40 8.60 -13.05
N LEU A 178 3.10 8.54 -12.73
CA LEU A 178 2.02 8.71 -13.70
C LEU A 178 1.58 10.17 -13.79
N ASP A 179 1.19 10.60 -14.98
CA ASP A 179 0.48 11.88 -15.17
C ASP A 179 -0.87 11.89 -14.44
N ALA A 180 -1.43 13.08 -14.19
CA ALA A 180 -2.63 13.23 -13.37
C ALA A 180 -3.84 12.46 -13.91
N GLN A 181 -4.06 12.43 -15.22
CA GLN A 181 -5.22 11.75 -15.82
C GLN A 181 -5.07 10.23 -15.74
N THR A 182 -3.90 9.71 -16.11
CA THR A 182 -3.59 8.28 -16.02
C THR A 182 -3.68 7.80 -14.57
N ARG A 183 -3.23 8.61 -13.61
CA ARG A 183 -3.30 8.31 -12.17
C ARG A 183 -4.75 8.16 -11.70
N GLU A 184 -5.64 9.07 -12.06
CA GLU A 184 -7.07 8.97 -11.70
C GLU A 184 -7.72 7.70 -12.25
N VAL A 185 -7.41 7.35 -13.50
CA VAL A 185 -7.86 6.08 -14.08
C VAL A 185 -7.32 4.88 -13.30
N MET A 186 -6.03 4.90 -12.92
CA MET A 186 -5.42 3.81 -12.16
C MET A 186 -5.97 3.68 -10.75
N GLN A 187 -6.30 4.78 -10.08
CA GLN A 187 -6.97 4.77 -8.78
C GLN A 187 -8.35 4.09 -8.88
N GLN A 188 -9.13 4.43 -9.91
CA GLN A 188 -10.43 3.80 -10.16
C GLN A 188 -10.29 2.29 -10.42
N GLU A 189 -9.34 1.90 -11.26
CA GLU A 189 -9.04 0.49 -11.58
C GLU A 189 -8.61 -0.29 -10.34
N LEU A 190 -7.73 0.30 -9.51
CA LEU A 190 -7.31 -0.32 -8.24
C LEU A 190 -8.52 -0.58 -7.33
N LEU A 191 -9.43 0.38 -7.18
CA LEU A 191 -10.64 0.19 -6.38
C LEU A 191 -11.56 -0.89 -6.97
N ASN A 192 -11.69 -0.96 -8.30
CA ASN A 192 -12.49 -2.00 -8.96
C ASN A 192 -11.92 -3.40 -8.68
N VAL A 193 -10.61 -3.56 -8.85
CA VAL A 193 -9.90 -4.82 -8.56
C VAL A 193 -10.00 -5.18 -7.08
N TRP A 194 -9.73 -4.22 -6.20
CA TRP A 194 -9.81 -4.42 -4.74
C TRP A 194 -11.21 -4.80 -4.28
N SER A 195 -12.26 -4.16 -4.82
CA SER A 195 -13.65 -4.45 -4.46
C SER A 195 -14.07 -5.90 -4.74
N SER A 196 -13.43 -6.52 -5.74
CA SER A 196 -13.70 -7.91 -6.12
C SER A 196 -12.94 -8.94 -5.30
N SER A 197 -11.77 -8.57 -4.73
CA SER A 197 -10.87 -9.49 -4.02
C SER A 197 -10.82 -9.27 -2.50
N ARG A 198 -11.22 -8.08 -2.03
CA ARG A 198 -11.25 -7.71 -0.60
C ARG A 198 -9.98 -8.08 0.16
N LYS A 199 -8.82 -7.78 -0.41
CA LYS A 199 -7.53 -7.96 0.27
C LYS A 199 -7.27 -6.82 1.25
N THR A 200 -6.49 -7.07 2.30
CA THR A 200 -5.97 -5.99 3.16
C THR A 200 -4.89 -5.22 2.39
N VAL A 201 -4.96 -3.90 2.39
CA VAL A 201 -4.04 -3.04 1.64
C VAL A 201 -3.41 -2.01 2.56
N LEU A 202 -2.08 -1.90 2.52
CA LEU A 202 -1.33 -0.75 3.03
C LEU A 202 -0.73 -0.01 1.83
N PHE A 203 -1.12 1.23 1.66
CA PHE A 203 -0.79 2.06 0.49
C PHE A 203 -0.09 3.34 0.94
N ILE A 204 1.13 3.55 0.49
CA ILE A 204 1.87 4.79 0.72
C ILE A 204 1.62 5.75 -0.42
N THR A 205 1.34 6.99 -0.07
CA THR A 205 1.30 8.10 -1.01
C THR A 205 1.69 9.42 -0.34
N HIS A 206 2.17 10.36 -1.13
CA HIS A 206 2.36 11.75 -0.71
C HIS A 206 1.16 12.63 -1.10
N GLN A 207 0.15 12.08 -1.78
CA GLN A 207 -1.04 12.81 -2.24
C GLN A 207 -2.21 12.57 -1.30
N ILE A 208 -2.68 13.63 -0.65
CA ILE A 208 -3.79 13.58 0.31
C ILE A 208 -5.09 13.15 -0.36
N ASP A 209 -5.39 13.69 -1.54
CA ASP A 209 -6.59 13.36 -2.30
C ASP A 209 -6.63 11.90 -2.74
N GLU A 210 -5.48 11.33 -3.11
CA GLU A 210 -5.34 9.91 -3.40
C GLU A 210 -5.64 9.05 -2.17
N ALA A 211 -5.05 9.40 -1.02
CA ALA A 211 -5.27 8.68 0.22
C ALA A 211 -6.74 8.67 0.62
N ILE A 212 -7.42 9.81 0.58
CA ILE A 212 -8.85 9.90 0.93
C ILE A 212 -9.72 9.14 -0.07
N TYR A 213 -9.36 9.21 -1.38
CA TYR A 213 -10.13 8.53 -2.41
C TYR A 213 -10.08 7.00 -2.27
N LEU A 214 -8.93 6.46 -1.88
CA LEU A 214 -8.69 5.02 -1.81
C LEU A 214 -9.04 4.41 -0.45
N ALA A 215 -8.68 5.07 0.66
CA ALA A 215 -8.65 4.46 1.98
C ALA A 215 -10.00 4.36 2.70
N ASP A 216 -10.10 3.36 3.57
CA ASP A 216 -11.07 3.32 4.66
C ASP A 216 -10.53 4.08 5.88
N ARG A 217 -9.19 4.09 6.05
CA ARG A 217 -8.48 4.83 7.09
C ARG A 217 -7.16 5.40 6.56
N VAL A 218 -6.88 6.65 6.92
CA VAL A 218 -5.63 7.34 6.61
C VAL A 218 -4.81 7.50 7.88
N ILE A 219 -3.57 7.03 7.84
CA ILE A 219 -2.58 7.18 8.91
C ILE A 219 -1.64 8.32 8.53
N VAL A 220 -1.52 9.30 9.42
CA VAL A 220 -0.69 10.49 9.19
C VAL A 220 0.60 10.35 10.00
N PHE A 221 1.75 10.28 9.31
CA PHE A 221 3.07 10.25 9.92
C PHE A 221 3.64 11.67 10.07
N SER A 222 4.35 11.91 11.18
CA SER A 222 5.11 13.14 11.40
C SER A 222 6.43 13.16 10.60
N ALA A 223 7.15 14.29 10.61
CA ALA A 223 8.57 14.34 10.23
C ALA A 223 9.43 13.42 11.14
N ARG A 224 10.71 13.18 10.74
CA ARG A 224 11.64 12.34 11.52
C ARG A 224 12.08 13.00 12.84
N PRO A 225 12.20 12.20 13.92
CA PRO A 225 11.80 10.79 14.09
C PRO A 225 10.27 10.65 14.04
N SER A 226 9.78 9.82 13.10
CA SER A 226 8.35 9.77 12.83
C SER A 226 7.57 9.04 13.90
N THR A 227 6.40 9.57 14.18
CA THR A 227 5.33 8.97 14.97
C THR A 227 4.01 9.02 14.20
N ILE A 228 2.99 8.33 14.65
CA ILE A 228 1.63 8.49 14.12
C ILE A 228 1.01 9.73 14.77
N LYS A 229 0.79 10.79 13.97
CA LYS A 229 0.12 12.02 14.41
C LYS A 229 -1.38 11.85 14.54
N ALA A 230 -1.98 11.12 13.60
CA ALA A 230 -3.43 10.91 13.59
C ALA A 230 -3.80 9.66 12.78
N GLU A 231 -4.95 9.09 13.13
CA GLU A 231 -5.67 8.08 12.38
C GLU A 231 -7.05 8.64 11.99
N ILE A 232 -7.32 8.76 10.71
CA ILE A 232 -8.53 9.40 10.19
C ILE A 232 -9.37 8.35 9.45
N ARG A 233 -10.55 8.04 9.95
CA ARG A 233 -11.53 7.19 9.26
C ARG A 233 -12.21 7.99 8.15
N VAL A 234 -12.23 7.43 6.94
CA VAL A 234 -12.85 8.06 5.77
C VAL A 234 -14.26 7.51 5.59
N GLU A 235 -15.22 8.21 6.14
CA GLU A 235 -16.65 7.84 6.10
C GLU A 235 -17.33 8.29 4.78
N ILE A 236 -16.67 8.04 3.66
CA ILE A 236 -17.22 8.24 2.33
C ILE A 236 -17.65 6.89 1.78
N PRO A 237 -18.95 6.70 1.45
CA PRO A 237 -19.46 5.41 1.01
C PRO A 237 -18.74 4.87 -0.25
N ARG A 238 -18.65 3.56 -0.36
CA ARG A 238 -18.22 2.85 -1.56
C ARG A 238 -19.44 2.35 -2.36
N PRO A 239 -19.39 2.23 -3.70
CA PRO A 239 -18.26 2.52 -4.56
C PRO A 239 -18.03 4.04 -4.75
N ARG A 240 -16.78 4.46 -4.66
CA ARG A 240 -16.39 5.87 -4.87
C ARG A 240 -16.17 6.13 -6.36
N ARG A 241 -16.83 7.15 -6.91
CA ARG A 241 -16.58 7.67 -8.25
C ARG A 241 -15.64 8.87 -8.14
N LEU A 242 -14.91 9.21 -9.20
CA LEU A 242 -13.99 10.38 -9.21
C LEU A 242 -14.68 11.69 -8.85
N SER A 243 -15.99 11.82 -9.15
CA SER A 243 -16.79 13.00 -8.79
C SER A 243 -16.83 13.28 -7.28
N VAL A 244 -16.60 12.26 -6.41
CA VAL A 244 -16.60 12.43 -4.96
C VAL A 244 -15.50 13.36 -4.46
N LYS A 245 -14.39 13.49 -5.21
CA LYS A 245 -13.28 14.41 -4.91
C LYS A 245 -13.71 15.89 -4.83
N ARG A 246 -14.87 16.23 -5.41
CA ARG A 246 -15.44 17.59 -5.40
C ARG A 246 -16.50 17.78 -4.31
N SER A 247 -16.79 16.77 -3.51
CA SER A 247 -17.80 16.87 -2.45
C SER A 247 -17.27 17.66 -1.24
N PRO A 248 -18.12 18.43 -0.53
CA PRO A 248 -17.71 19.14 0.68
C PRO A 248 -17.02 18.23 1.70
N LYS A 249 -17.59 17.06 1.98
CA LYS A 249 -17.03 16.09 2.93
C LYS A 249 -15.62 15.61 2.54
N PHE A 250 -15.35 15.45 1.24
CA PHE A 250 -14.02 15.09 0.76
C PHE A 250 -13.02 16.23 1.02
N LEU A 251 -13.40 17.48 0.73
CA LEU A 251 -12.55 18.66 0.95
C LEU A 251 -12.28 18.92 2.44
N GLU A 252 -13.24 18.60 3.33
CA GLU A 252 -13.04 18.61 4.78
C GLU A 252 -11.90 17.68 5.21
N TYR A 253 -11.88 16.42 4.68
CA TYR A 253 -10.79 15.49 4.94
C TYR A 253 -9.44 16.01 4.39
N VAL A 254 -9.44 16.59 3.19
CA VAL A 254 -8.22 17.20 2.62
C VAL A 254 -7.67 18.28 3.55
N GLY A 255 -8.52 19.21 3.99
CA GLY A 255 -8.14 20.26 4.92
C GLY A 255 -7.64 19.72 6.26
N ALA A 256 -8.34 18.74 6.83
CA ALA A 256 -7.96 18.13 8.11
C ALA A 256 -6.57 17.47 8.05
N ILE A 257 -6.29 16.70 6.99
CA ILE A 257 -4.99 16.05 6.82
C ILE A 257 -3.89 17.07 6.52
N TRP A 258 -4.18 18.04 5.65
CA TRP A 258 -3.23 19.10 5.32
C TRP A 258 -2.75 19.85 6.58
N ASN A 259 -3.67 20.27 7.44
CA ASN A 259 -3.34 20.97 8.68
C ASN A 259 -2.43 20.15 9.62
N LEU A 260 -2.48 18.83 9.55
CA LEU A 260 -1.63 17.95 10.36
C LEU A 260 -0.19 17.85 9.84
N ILE A 261 0.02 18.00 8.53
CA ILE A 261 1.34 17.77 7.90
C ILE A 261 2.02 19.06 7.41
N GLU A 262 1.29 20.17 7.34
CA GLU A 262 1.77 21.43 6.78
C GLU A 262 3.06 21.93 7.46
N SER A 263 3.09 22.00 8.79
CA SER A 263 4.27 22.43 9.55
C SER A 263 5.48 21.53 9.28
N ASP A 264 5.28 20.23 9.25
CA ASP A 264 6.34 19.24 9.04
C ASP A 264 6.91 19.30 7.60
N ILE A 265 6.07 19.67 6.61
CA ILE A 265 6.52 19.87 5.23
C ILE A 265 7.41 21.10 5.16
N PHE A 266 7.00 22.24 5.73
CA PHE A 266 7.80 23.46 5.72
C PHE A 266 9.13 23.30 6.46
N GLU A 267 9.14 22.63 7.63
CA GLU A 267 10.38 22.31 8.34
C GLU A 267 11.32 21.42 7.50
N SER A 268 10.79 20.41 6.80
CA SER A 268 11.60 19.50 5.97
C SER A 268 12.25 20.19 4.77
N VAL A 269 11.61 21.21 4.20
CA VAL A 269 12.16 22.02 3.09
C VAL A 269 13.26 22.95 3.58
N SER A 270 13.07 23.57 4.75
CA SER A 270 14.06 24.52 5.34
C SER A 270 15.38 23.85 5.76
N ILE A 271 15.40 22.54 6.03
CA ILE A 271 16.60 21.77 6.40
C ILE A 271 17.40 21.35 5.16
N SER A 272 16.81 21.48 3.96
CA SER A 272 17.44 21.03 2.69
C SER A 272 18.20 22.16 1.98
N GLU A 273 18.16 23.38 2.49
CA GLU A 273 18.98 24.53 2.10
C GLU A 273 20.19 24.69 3.02
#